data_825c7e828034afa094fb16991821520a
#
_entry.id   825c7e828034afa094fb16991821520a
#
_cell.length_a   1.000
_cell.length_b   1.000
_cell.length_c   1.000
_cell.angle_alpha   90.00
_cell.angle_beta   90.00
_cell.angle_gamma   90.00
#
_symmetry.space_group_name_H-M   'P 1'
#
loop_
_entity.id
_entity.type
_entity.pdbx_description
1 polymer ?
#
loop_
_entity_poly.entity_id
_entity_poly.type
_entity_poly.pdbx_seq_one_letter_code
_entity_poly.pdbx_strand_id
1 'polypeptide(L)'
;KKALTSLTNKVFAPVKLMVEKHVDTFKQLGFSIDLMNAQFPEKAILSEEILSITGAKNQNWIGIAPFAQYESKVYPLDLMQELIDGLAENKNYKIFLFGGGEREIKLLNQLQNQHENVIVLAGKLKFKQELEVISNLDVMLSMDSGNAHIAAMLGVKVITLWGATHPYAGFKPFNQPDDFCLTSDRTKYPL
;
A
#
# COMPACT_ATOMS: atom_id res chain seq x y z
N LYS A 1 18.07 15.29 8.27
CA LYS A 1 18.12 13.95 7.65
C LYS A 1 18.55 13.99 6.17
N LYS A 2 17.99 14.89 5.34
CA LYS A 2 18.44 15.06 3.93
C LYS A 2 19.95 15.36 3.84
N ALA A 3 20.48 16.19 4.73
CA ALA A 3 21.91 16.51 4.76
C ALA A 3 22.79 15.29 5.03
N LEU A 4 22.35 14.36 5.90
CA LEU A 4 23.07 13.13 6.19
C LEU A 4 23.12 12.16 5.01
N THR A 5 22.10 12.16 4.16
CA THR A 5 22.07 11.31 2.97
C THR A 5 22.91 11.83 1.81
N SER A 6 23.34 13.09 1.85
CA SER A 6 24.20 13.71 0.83
C SER A 6 25.72 13.57 1.11
N LEU A 7 26.11 13.04 2.28
CA LEU A 7 27.51 12.86 2.62
C LEU A 7 28.14 11.70 1.85
N THR A 8 29.43 11.83 1.56
CA THR A 8 30.22 10.82 0.85
C THR A 8 30.34 9.50 1.61
N ASN A 9 30.39 9.56 2.96
CA ASN A 9 30.43 8.38 3.83
C ASN A 9 29.05 8.09 4.40
N LYS A 10 28.19 7.48 3.61
CA LYS A 10 26.82 7.13 4.04
C LYS A 10 26.83 5.87 4.90
N VAL A 11 26.27 5.96 6.11
CA VAL A 11 25.93 4.79 6.91
C VAL A 11 24.51 4.36 6.50
N PHE A 12 24.42 3.21 5.84
CA PHE A 12 23.16 2.66 5.43
C PHE A 12 22.59 1.72 6.51
N ALA A 13 21.88 2.31 7.46
CA ALA A 13 21.26 1.61 8.58
C ALA A 13 19.82 2.09 8.78
N PRO A 14 18.92 1.22 9.27
CA PRO A 14 17.55 1.61 9.52
C PRO A 14 17.48 2.69 10.60
N VAL A 15 16.64 3.70 10.38
CA VAL A 15 16.27 4.66 11.43
C VAL A 15 15.01 4.18 12.13
N LYS A 16 14.80 4.64 13.36
CA LYS A 16 13.61 4.34 14.16
C LYS A 16 12.33 4.62 13.36
N LEU A 17 11.39 3.68 13.38
CA LEU A 17 10.12 3.79 12.65
C LEU A 17 9.31 5.01 13.13
N MET A 18 8.51 5.58 12.24
CA MET A 18 7.65 6.73 12.61
C MET A 18 6.66 6.37 13.71
N VAL A 19 6.07 5.18 13.67
CA VAL A 19 5.16 4.72 14.73
C VAL A 19 5.88 4.67 16.09
N GLU A 20 7.11 4.19 16.14
CA GLU A 20 7.90 4.13 17.38
C GLU A 20 8.23 5.53 17.91
N LYS A 21 8.47 6.51 17.02
CA LYS A 21 8.68 7.91 17.41
C LYS A 21 7.40 8.52 18.00
N HIS A 22 6.24 8.16 17.47
CA HIS A 22 4.97 8.57 18.05
C HIS A 22 4.78 7.95 19.44
N VAL A 23 5.10 6.67 19.61
CA VAL A 23 5.08 6.03 20.95
C VAL A 23 5.99 6.78 21.93
N ASP A 24 7.21 7.16 21.52
CA ASP A 24 8.09 7.96 22.38
C ASP A 24 7.45 9.28 22.81
N THR A 25 6.76 9.95 21.90
CA THR A 25 6.05 11.20 22.20
C THR A 25 4.93 10.97 23.22
N PHE A 26 4.10 9.94 23.02
CA PHE A 26 3.05 9.58 23.96
C PHE A 26 3.62 9.19 25.34
N LYS A 27 4.74 8.47 25.36
CA LYS A 27 5.44 8.11 26.60
C LYS A 27 5.90 9.34 27.38
N GLN A 28 6.38 10.38 26.70
CA GLN A 28 6.76 11.65 27.34
C GLN A 28 5.54 12.38 27.93
N LEU A 29 4.36 12.15 27.38
CA LEU A 29 3.08 12.67 27.90
C LEU A 29 2.48 11.79 28.99
N GLY A 30 3.15 10.70 29.42
CA GLY A 30 2.69 9.81 30.49
C GLY A 30 1.83 8.64 30.01
N PHE A 31 1.65 8.45 28.69
CA PHE A 31 0.89 7.33 28.13
C PHE A 31 1.81 6.19 27.71
N SER A 32 1.50 4.97 28.15
CA SER A 32 2.17 3.75 27.66
C SER A 32 1.38 3.14 26.51
N ILE A 33 2.06 2.90 25.37
CA ILE A 33 1.48 2.25 24.20
C ILE A 33 2.30 0.99 23.91
N ASP A 34 1.61 -0.16 23.86
CA ASP A 34 2.19 -1.45 23.50
C ASP A 34 1.92 -1.73 22.01
N LEU A 35 3.00 -1.69 21.20
CA LEU A 35 2.92 -1.99 19.78
C LEU A 35 2.87 -3.50 19.48
N MET A 36 3.29 -4.35 20.42
CA MET A 36 3.37 -5.80 20.20
C MET A 36 1.99 -6.45 20.28
N ASN A 37 1.08 -5.88 21.06
CA ASN A 37 -0.30 -6.35 21.24
C ASN A 37 -1.29 -5.44 20.53
N ALA A 38 -0.93 -4.93 19.37
CA ALA A 38 -1.81 -4.08 18.57
C ALA A 38 -3.08 -4.81 18.16
N GLN A 39 -4.21 -4.15 18.37
CA GLN A 39 -5.52 -4.64 17.94
C GLN A 39 -5.92 -3.90 16.66
N PHE A 40 -6.43 -4.65 15.69
CA PHE A 40 -6.92 -4.11 14.43
C PHE A 40 -8.45 -4.10 14.42
N PRO A 41 -9.06 -3.16 13.69
CA PRO A 41 -10.51 -3.16 13.50
C PRO A 41 -11.00 -4.47 12.87
N GLU A 42 -12.21 -4.87 13.21
CA GLU A 42 -12.87 -5.97 12.52
C GLU A 42 -13.14 -5.60 11.05
N LYS A 43 -13.21 -6.63 10.19
CA LYS A 43 -13.58 -6.45 8.78
C LYS A 43 -14.98 -5.86 8.69
N ALA A 44 -15.14 -4.82 7.88
CA ALA A 44 -16.43 -4.19 7.68
C ALA A 44 -17.41 -5.14 6.96
N ILE A 45 -18.69 -5.07 7.35
CA ILE A 45 -19.77 -5.67 6.58
C ILE A 45 -20.05 -4.75 5.40
N LEU A 46 -19.90 -5.27 4.19
CA LEU A 46 -20.09 -4.47 2.97
C LEU A 46 -21.58 -4.26 2.68
N SER A 47 -21.96 -3.02 2.38
CA SER A 47 -23.31 -2.66 1.99
C SER A 47 -23.65 -3.18 0.58
N GLU A 48 -24.94 -3.26 0.26
CA GLU A 48 -25.39 -3.63 -1.10
C GLU A 48 -24.83 -2.71 -2.18
N GLU A 49 -24.69 -1.41 -1.88
CA GLU A 49 -24.06 -0.45 -2.78
C GLU A 49 -22.64 -0.84 -3.13
N ILE A 50 -21.82 -1.19 -2.13
CA ILE A 50 -20.43 -1.63 -2.34
C ILE A 50 -20.42 -2.97 -3.07
N LEU A 51 -21.27 -3.92 -2.65
CA LEU A 51 -21.36 -5.24 -3.28
C LEU A 51 -21.82 -5.18 -4.75
N SER A 52 -22.60 -4.18 -5.14
CA SER A 52 -22.97 -3.96 -6.54
C SER A 52 -21.76 -3.62 -7.43
N ILE A 53 -20.72 -3.04 -6.84
CA ILE A 53 -19.47 -2.66 -7.52
C ILE A 53 -18.42 -3.78 -7.40
N THR A 54 -18.24 -4.31 -6.18
CA THR A 54 -17.18 -5.28 -5.89
C THR A 54 -17.61 -6.72 -6.15
N GLY A 55 -18.89 -7.02 -6.13
CA GLY A 55 -19.43 -8.37 -6.03
C GLY A 55 -19.21 -8.98 -4.65
N ALA A 56 -19.76 -10.17 -4.45
CA ALA A 56 -19.55 -10.93 -3.22
C ALA A 56 -18.11 -11.47 -3.13
N LYS A 57 -17.60 -11.60 -1.90
CA LYS A 57 -16.25 -12.13 -1.67
C LYS A 57 -16.24 -13.66 -1.73
N ASN A 58 -16.10 -14.19 -2.92
CA ASN A 58 -15.95 -15.62 -3.22
C ASN A 58 -14.57 -15.98 -3.80
N GLN A 59 -13.66 -15.00 -3.86
CA GLN A 59 -12.30 -15.09 -4.39
C GLN A 59 -11.34 -14.40 -3.42
N ASN A 60 -10.02 -14.55 -3.64
CA ASN A 60 -9.03 -13.74 -2.95
C ASN A 60 -9.03 -12.31 -3.49
N TRP A 61 -9.17 -11.34 -2.61
CA TRP A 61 -9.22 -9.93 -2.96
C TRP A 61 -7.84 -9.29 -2.83
N ILE A 62 -7.32 -8.79 -3.94
CA ILE A 62 -6.05 -8.09 -4.02
C ILE A 62 -6.32 -6.62 -4.27
N GLY A 63 -5.83 -5.75 -3.40
CA GLY A 63 -5.80 -4.31 -3.65
C GLY A 63 -4.49 -3.91 -4.32
N ILE A 64 -4.54 -3.02 -5.30
CA ILE A 64 -3.36 -2.42 -5.90
C ILE A 64 -3.52 -0.89 -5.90
N ALA A 65 -2.57 -0.21 -5.26
CA ALA A 65 -2.46 1.25 -5.22
C ALA A 65 -1.15 1.68 -5.90
N PRO A 66 -1.13 1.85 -7.24
CA PRO A 66 0.09 1.96 -8.02
C PRO A 66 0.71 3.36 -7.98
N PHE A 67 0.10 4.33 -7.31
CA PHE A 67 0.55 5.72 -7.29
C PHE A 67 1.11 6.16 -5.95
N ALA A 68 1.91 7.20 -5.97
CA ALA A 68 2.42 7.91 -4.82
C ALA A 68 2.47 9.41 -5.11
N GLN A 69 2.61 10.23 -4.06
CA GLN A 69 2.66 11.69 -4.18
C GLN A 69 3.77 12.18 -5.14
N TYR A 70 4.88 11.44 -5.23
CA TYR A 70 6.02 11.79 -6.08
C TYR A 70 6.25 10.70 -7.13
N GLU A 71 6.44 11.09 -8.38
CA GLU A 71 6.70 10.15 -9.50
C GLU A 71 7.92 9.25 -9.26
N SER A 72 8.96 9.77 -8.60
CA SER A 72 10.14 8.99 -8.22
C SER A 72 9.87 7.82 -7.28
N LYS A 73 8.70 7.75 -6.67
CA LYS A 73 8.25 6.63 -5.83
C LYS A 73 7.34 5.66 -6.58
N VAL A 74 6.91 5.99 -7.80
CA VAL A 74 5.98 5.16 -8.57
C VAL A 74 6.77 4.08 -9.31
N TYR A 75 6.29 2.85 -9.24
CA TYR A 75 6.79 1.75 -10.06
C TYR A 75 6.41 2.01 -11.52
N PRO A 76 7.27 1.75 -12.51
CA PRO A 76 6.95 1.98 -13.92
C PRO A 76 5.61 1.36 -14.31
N LEU A 77 4.73 2.15 -14.96
CA LEU A 77 3.35 1.74 -15.21
C LEU A 77 3.24 0.61 -16.24
N ASP A 78 4.18 0.50 -17.14
CA ASP A 78 4.31 -0.62 -18.08
C ASP A 78 4.57 -1.94 -17.33
N LEU A 79 5.51 -1.93 -16.39
CA LEU A 79 5.79 -3.09 -15.53
C LEU A 79 4.64 -3.37 -14.55
N MET A 80 3.93 -2.32 -14.09
CA MET A 80 2.72 -2.49 -13.29
C MET A 80 1.60 -3.15 -14.10
N GLN A 81 1.48 -2.81 -15.38
CA GLN A 81 0.53 -3.46 -16.28
C GLN A 81 0.85 -4.96 -16.44
N GLU A 82 2.12 -5.31 -16.69
CA GLU A 82 2.55 -6.71 -16.79
C GLU A 82 2.22 -7.49 -15.51
N LEU A 83 2.43 -6.88 -14.35
CA LEU A 83 2.09 -7.47 -13.06
C LEU A 83 0.58 -7.71 -12.92
N ILE A 84 -0.24 -6.71 -13.26
CA ILE A 84 -1.70 -6.80 -13.19
C ILE A 84 -2.19 -7.88 -14.16
N ASP A 85 -1.70 -7.90 -15.39
CA ASP A 85 -2.08 -8.88 -16.41
C ASP A 85 -1.75 -10.30 -15.92
N GLY A 86 -0.55 -10.52 -15.40
CA GLY A 86 -0.14 -11.82 -14.84
C GLY A 86 -1.00 -12.27 -13.64
N LEU A 87 -1.36 -11.34 -12.74
CA LEU A 87 -2.26 -11.65 -11.62
C LEU A 87 -3.69 -11.95 -12.09
N ALA A 88 -4.17 -11.24 -13.12
CA ALA A 88 -5.53 -11.36 -13.65
C ALA A 88 -5.78 -12.69 -14.41
N GLU A 89 -4.72 -13.39 -14.83
CA GLU A 89 -4.84 -14.75 -15.40
C GLU A 89 -5.45 -15.73 -14.40
N ASN A 90 -5.16 -15.55 -13.11
CA ASN A 90 -5.72 -16.41 -12.07
C ASN A 90 -7.15 -15.96 -11.70
N LYS A 91 -8.15 -16.71 -12.13
CA LYS A 91 -9.57 -16.40 -11.91
C LYS A 91 -10.01 -16.53 -10.43
N ASN A 92 -9.16 -17.07 -9.55
CA ASN A 92 -9.39 -17.04 -8.10
C ASN A 92 -9.01 -15.70 -7.47
N TYR A 93 -8.46 -14.76 -8.24
CA TYR A 93 -8.16 -13.41 -7.80
C TYR A 93 -9.17 -12.40 -8.33
N LYS A 94 -9.58 -11.50 -7.47
CA LYS A 94 -10.28 -10.28 -7.80
C LYS A 94 -9.42 -9.11 -7.40
N ILE A 95 -9.10 -8.25 -8.35
CA ILE A 95 -8.12 -7.18 -8.19
C ILE A 95 -8.86 -5.84 -8.15
N PHE A 96 -8.60 -5.05 -7.13
CA PHE A 96 -9.16 -3.72 -6.95
C PHE A 96 -8.08 -2.67 -7.10
N LEU A 97 -8.29 -1.71 -8.02
CA LEU A 97 -7.36 -0.62 -8.27
C LEU A 97 -7.80 0.63 -7.50
N PHE A 98 -6.90 1.13 -6.66
CA PHE A 98 -7.10 2.31 -5.81
C PHE A 98 -6.28 3.49 -6.32
N GLY A 99 -6.84 4.68 -6.17
CA GLY A 99 -6.21 5.95 -6.53
C GLY A 99 -7.22 7.08 -6.43
N GLY A 100 -6.83 8.30 -6.80
CA GLY A 100 -7.71 9.47 -6.69
C GLY A 100 -7.39 10.57 -7.70
N GLY A 101 -8.39 11.38 -8.01
CA GLY A 101 -8.27 12.45 -9.00
C GLY A 101 -8.32 11.97 -10.45
N GLU A 102 -8.68 12.88 -11.34
CA GLU A 102 -8.97 12.57 -12.75
C GLU A 102 -7.79 11.90 -13.49
N ARG A 103 -6.55 12.36 -13.20
CA ARG A 103 -5.34 11.81 -13.83
C ARG A 103 -5.15 10.34 -13.48
N GLU A 104 -5.23 10.00 -12.18
CA GLU A 104 -5.01 8.63 -11.73
C GLU A 104 -6.15 7.72 -12.19
N ILE A 105 -7.41 8.16 -12.11
CA ILE A 105 -8.57 7.42 -12.60
C ILE A 105 -8.40 7.04 -14.07
N LYS A 106 -7.93 7.97 -14.91
CA LYS A 106 -7.66 7.69 -16.33
C LYS A 106 -6.60 6.59 -16.50
N LEU A 107 -5.51 6.67 -15.75
CA LEU A 107 -4.43 5.66 -15.79
C LEU A 107 -4.89 4.30 -15.25
N LEU A 108 -5.68 4.28 -14.16
CA LEU A 108 -6.25 3.04 -13.61
C LEU A 108 -7.19 2.34 -14.60
N ASN A 109 -7.98 3.10 -15.35
CA ASN A 109 -8.83 2.54 -16.40
C ASN A 109 -8.00 1.93 -17.55
N GLN A 110 -6.82 2.47 -17.84
CA GLN A 110 -5.89 1.86 -18.79
C GLN A 110 -5.29 0.58 -18.22
N LEU A 111 -4.86 0.59 -16.95
CA LEU A 111 -4.31 -0.58 -16.25
C LEU A 111 -5.33 -1.70 -16.06
N GLN A 112 -6.61 -1.40 -15.93
CA GLN A 112 -7.67 -2.41 -15.89
C GLN A 112 -7.68 -3.25 -17.17
N ASN A 113 -7.34 -2.64 -18.32
CA ASN A 113 -7.33 -3.25 -19.63
C ASN A 113 -8.70 -3.94 -19.92
N GLN A 114 -8.69 -5.18 -20.40
CA GLN A 114 -9.92 -5.95 -20.69
C GLN A 114 -10.21 -7.03 -19.64
N HIS A 115 -9.56 -6.98 -18.48
CA HIS A 115 -9.72 -8.00 -17.44
C HIS A 115 -11.01 -7.78 -16.64
N GLU A 116 -11.94 -8.74 -16.71
CA GLU A 116 -13.22 -8.69 -15.98
C GLU A 116 -13.04 -8.80 -14.45
N ASN A 117 -11.97 -9.44 -13.99
CA ASN A 117 -11.65 -9.60 -12.57
C ASN A 117 -10.79 -8.47 -12.00
N VAL A 118 -10.52 -7.41 -12.78
CA VAL A 118 -9.85 -6.19 -12.35
C VAL A 118 -10.87 -5.06 -12.32
N ILE A 119 -11.04 -4.42 -11.17
CA ILE A 119 -12.07 -3.39 -10.93
C ILE A 119 -11.41 -2.10 -10.45
N VAL A 120 -11.60 -1.01 -11.16
CA VAL A 120 -11.21 0.32 -10.71
C VAL A 120 -12.24 0.82 -9.69
N LEU A 121 -11.79 1.10 -8.46
CA LEU A 121 -12.63 1.68 -7.39
C LEU A 121 -12.54 3.19 -7.33
N ALA A 122 -11.42 3.75 -7.78
CA ALA A 122 -11.17 5.18 -7.76
C ALA A 122 -12.33 5.97 -8.41
N GLY A 123 -12.87 6.94 -7.68
CA GLY A 123 -13.99 7.77 -8.11
C GLY A 123 -15.38 7.10 -8.06
N LYS A 124 -15.48 5.82 -7.70
CA LYS A 124 -16.75 5.09 -7.57
C LYS A 124 -17.25 5.00 -6.13
N LEU A 125 -16.36 5.10 -5.16
CA LEU A 125 -16.64 4.97 -3.74
C LEU A 125 -16.26 6.25 -3.01
N LYS A 126 -16.96 6.53 -1.92
CA LYS A 126 -16.53 7.54 -0.93
C LYS A 126 -15.39 6.95 -0.10
N PHE A 127 -14.56 7.80 0.48
CA PHE A 127 -13.38 7.38 1.27
C PHE A 127 -13.74 6.35 2.36
N LYS A 128 -14.87 6.53 3.08
CA LYS A 128 -15.33 5.55 4.07
C LYS A 128 -15.60 4.18 3.44
N GLN A 129 -16.23 4.15 2.28
CA GLN A 129 -16.54 2.91 1.57
C GLN A 129 -15.26 2.24 1.04
N GLU A 130 -14.26 3.02 0.61
CA GLU A 130 -12.94 2.48 0.27
C GLU A 130 -12.27 1.80 1.48
N LEU A 131 -12.33 2.40 2.68
CA LEU A 131 -11.82 1.77 3.90
C LEU A 131 -12.53 0.44 4.20
N GLU A 132 -13.84 0.37 3.99
CA GLU A 132 -14.64 -0.85 4.16
C GLU A 132 -14.19 -1.94 3.17
N VAL A 133 -13.93 -1.59 1.90
CA VAL A 133 -13.38 -2.54 0.92
C VAL A 133 -11.95 -2.94 1.31
N ILE A 134 -11.08 -1.99 1.66
CA ILE A 134 -9.69 -2.27 2.06
C ILE A 134 -9.66 -3.24 3.25
N SER A 135 -10.52 -3.07 4.26
CA SER A 135 -10.57 -3.98 5.42
C SER A 135 -10.87 -5.44 5.05
N ASN A 136 -11.46 -5.66 3.88
CA ASN A 136 -11.82 -6.98 3.37
C ASN A 136 -10.77 -7.58 2.41
N LEU A 137 -9.71 -6.85 2.06
CA LEU A 137 -8.64 -7.39 1.21
C LEU A 137 -7.88 -8.51 1.92
N ASP A 138 -7.34 -9.42 1.14
CA ASP A 138 -6.41 -10.45 1.61
C ASP A 138 -4.96 -9.95 1.57
N VAL A 139 -4.67 -9.07 0.60
CA VAL A 139 -3.38 -8.37 0.47
C VAL A 139 -3.56 -7.04 -0.26
N MET A 140 -2.75 -6.06 0.11
CA MET A 140 -2.59 -4.79 -0.61
C MET A 140 -1.18 -4.72 -1.18
N LEU A 141 -1.06 -4.50 -2.48
CA LEU A 141 0.18 -4.07 -3.12
C LEU A 141 0.13 -2.55 -3.28
N SER A 142 1.11 -1.85 -2.75
CA SER A 142 1.11 -0.39 -2.79
C SER A 142 2.53 0.17 -2.94
N MET A 143 2.61 1.37 -3.46
CA MET A 143 3.84 2.18 -3.36
C MET A 143 4.04 2.63 -1.91
N ASP A 144 5.20 3.22 -1.59
CA ASP A 144 5.41 4.00 -0.36
C ASP A 144 4.46 5.21 -0.36
N SER A 145 3.20 4.98 0.01
CA SER A 145 2.07 5.89 -0.08
C SER A 145 1.09 5.75 1.08
N GLY A 146 0.09 6.63 1.15
CA GLY A 146 -0.96 6.59 2.18
C GLY A 146 -1.76 5.30 2.19
N ASN A 147 -2.02 4.70 1.02
CA ASN A 147 -2.79 3.45 0.93
C ASN A 147 -2.09 2.27 1.64
N ALA A 148 -0.75 2.21 1.59
CA ALA A 148 0.01 1.20 2.33
C ALA A 148 -0.23 1.29 3.84
N HIS A 149 -0.22 2.52 4.38
CA HIS A 149 -0.46 2.76 5.81
C HIS A 149 -1.91 2.49 6.21
N ILE A 150 -2.87 2.90 5.39
CA ILE A 150 -4.30 2.67 5.62
C ILE A 150 -4.58 1.16 5.68
N ALA A 151 -4.10 0.40 4.71
CA ALA A 151 -4.29 -1.05 4.68
C ALA A 151 -3.64 -1.73 5.90
N ALA A 152 -2.42 -1.33 6.27
CA ALA A 152 -1.74 -1.84 7.45
C ALA A 152 -2.50 -1.53 8.76
N MET A 153 -3.09 -0.32 8.90
CA MET A 153 -3.91 0.05 10.05
C MET A 153 -5.22 -0.75 10.15
N LEU A 154 -5.72 -1.24 9.03
CA LEU A 154 -6.89 -2.12 8.97
C LEU A 154 -6.52 -3.62 9.11
N GLY A 155 -5.28 -3.95 9.45
CA GLY A 155 -4.82 -5.31 9.67
C GLY A 155 -4.60 -6.12 8.39
N VAL A 156 -4.59 -5.47 7.23
CA VAL A 156 -4.35 -6.11 5.94
C VAL A 156 -2.85 -6.33 5.73
N LYS A 157 -2.47 -7.43 5.10
CA LYS A 157 -1.10 -7.67 4.64
C LYS A 157 -0.75 -6.68 3.54
N VAL A 158 0.40 -6.02 3.66
CA VAL A 158 0.80 -4.99 2.70
C VAL A 158 2.17 -5.29 2.12
N ILE A 159 2.22 -5.51 0.83
CA ILE A 159 3.47 -5.56 0.06
C ILE A 159 3.73 -4.13 -0.45
N THR A 160 4.89 -3.57 -0.14
CA THR A 160 5.26 -2.22 -0.57
C THR A 160 6.38 -2.25 -1.60
N LEU A 161 6.18 -1.54 -2.70
CA LEU A 161 7.21 -1.28 -3.70
C LEU A 161 7.90 0.05 -3.39
N TRP A 162 9.21 0.03 -3.26
CA TRP A 162 10.01 1.20 -2.89
C TRP A 162 10.82 1.67 -4.11
N GLY A 163 10.54 2.90 -4.55
CA GLY A 163 11.29 3.58 -5.61
C GLY A 163 12.49 4.35 -5.05
N ALA A 164 12.47 5.68 -5.17
CA ALA A 164 13.54 6.56 -4.67
C ALA A 164 13.62 6.67 -3.14
N THR A 165 12.74 6.00 -2.40
CA THR A 165 12.77 5.88 -0.95
C THR A 165 13.14 4.47 -0.52
N HIS A 166 13.41 4.27 0.77
CA HIS A 166 13.79 2.98 1.32
C HIS A 166 13.11 2.77 2.68
N PRO A 167 12.70 1.54 3.06
CA PRO A 167 12.08 1.25 4.36
C PRO A 167 12.95 1.71 5.53
N TYR A 168 14.27 1.73 5.38
CA TYR A 168 15.20 2.25 6.40
C TYR A 168 15.01 3.74 6.73
N ALA A 169 14.27 4.50 5.89
CA ALA A 169 13.88 5.87 6.22
C ALA A 169 12.85 5.96 7.37
N GLY A 170 12.35 4.83 7.84
CA GLY A 170 11.44 4.73 8.98
C GLY A 170 9.97 4.88 8.63
N PHE A 171 9.60 4.77 7.35
CA PHE A 171 8.22 4.91 6.86
C PHE A 171 7.58 3.57 6.48
N LYS A 172 8.17 2.43 6.87
CA LYS A 172 7.56 1.12 6.65
C LYS A 172 6.15 1.07 7.29
N PRO A 173 5.14 0.52 6.61
CA PRO A 173 3.81 0.35 7.18
C PRO A 173 3.84 -0.48 8.46
N PHE A 174 2.95 -0.14 9.39
CA PHE A 174 2.91 -0.75 10.71
C PHE A 174 2.69 -2.26 10.64
N ASN A 175 3.41 -3.00 11.49
CA ASN A 175 3.27 -4.45 11.69
C ASN A 175 3.39 -5.29 10.39
N GLN A 176 4.19 -4.83 9.42
CA GLN A 176 4.47 -5.60 8.21
C GLN A 176 5.86 -6.24 8.28
N PRO A 177 6.04 -7.50 7.81
CA PRO A 177 7.35 -8.13 7.69
C PRO A 177 8.30 -7.33 6.80
N ASP A 178 9.61 -7.46 7.02
CA ASP A 178 10.61 -6.79 6.18
C ASP A 178 10.61 -7.33 4.75
N ASP A 179 10.35 -8.62 4.58
CA ASP A 179 10.25 -9.29 3.27
C ASP A 179 9.11 -8.77 2.39
N PHE A 180 8.15 -8.03 2.98
CA PHE A 180 7.08 -7.37 2.23
C PHE A 180 7.48 -5.98 1.71
N CYS A 181 8.71 -5.54 2.00
CA CYS A 181 9.28 -4.29 1.49
C CYS A 181 10.18 -4.60 0.27
N LEU A 182 9.64 -4.53 -0.93
CA LEU A 182 10.38 -4.80 -2.16
C LEU A 182 11.15 -3.56 -2.59
N THR A 183 12.46 -3.69 -2.65
CA THR A 183 13.38 -2.62 -3.07
C THR A 183 14.18 -3.06 -4.30
N SER A 184 14.66 -2.10 -5.07
CA SER A 184 15.61 -2.39 -6.16
C SER A 184 16.91 -3.02 -5.62
N ASP A 185 17.52 -3.87 -6.42
CA ASP A 185 18.85 -4.42 -6.12
C ASP A 185 19.89 -3.30 -6.14
N ARG A 186 20.42 -2.95 -4.98
CA ARG A 186 21.38 -1.86 -4.80
C ARG A 186 22.76 -2.15 -5.35
N THR A 187 23.09 -3.40 -5.65
CA THR A 187 24.35 -3.74 -6.31
C THR A 187 24.30 -3.38 -7.78
N LYS A 188 23.11 -3.48 -8.39
CA LYS A 188 22.85 -3.11 -9.80
C LYS A 188 22.45 -1.64 -9.95
N TYR A 189 21.73 -1.12 -8.96
CA TYR A 189 21.15 0.24 -8.96
C TYR A 189 21.57 0.99 -7.69
N PRO A 190 22.83 1.39 -7.57
CA PRO A 190 23.31 2.14 -6.40
C PRO A 190 22.61 3.51 -6.34
N LEU A 191 22.25 3.94 -5.12
CA LEU A 191 21.68 5.27 -4.83
C LEU A 191 22.77 6.35 -4.76
#